data_db94239aa7bd3ee717d6de77f2605d43
#
_entry.id   db94239aa7bd3ee717d6de77f2605d43
#
_cell.length_a   1.000
_cell.length_b   1.000
_cell.length_c   1.000
_cell.angle_alpha   90.00
_cell.angle_beta   90.00
_cell.angle_gamma   90.00
#
_symmetry.space_group_name_H-M   'P 1'
#
loop_
_entity.id
_entity.type
_entity.pdbx_description
1 polymer ?
#
loop_
_entity_poly.entity_id
_entity_poly.type
_entity_poly.pdbx_seq_one_letter_code
_entity_poly.pdbx_strand_id
1 'polypeptide(L)'
;MAIGEDSVSEALELLDWKRRVFALYAEVRDATDPAVGWQRWCAVRAALFCDHPQSPRSGARPAYFPYDPAWRFLADVVPAEPENRKIGGSGPEPVAFTRFATARFGGHELELFWLEAYGGGLFLPFRDATSPAETYGAGRYLIDTVKGSDLGEEGGKLVLDFNFAYNPSCAYDSKWACPLAPPANRLSIPIRAGELTPVV
;
A
#
# COMPACT_ATOMS: atom_id res chain seq x y z
N MET A 1 7.32 -10.61 -28.90
CA MET A 1 8.46 -11.12 -28.15
C MET A 1 8.05 -12.45 -27.52
N ALA A 2 8.72 -13.55 -27.85
CA ALA A 2 8.38 -14.84 -27.25
C ALA A 2 8.77 -14.80 -25.75
N ILE A 3 7.84 -15.16 -24.90
CA ILE A 3 8.08 -15.28 -23.46
C ILE A 3 8.94 -16.55 -23.28
N GLY A 4 10.18 -16.40 -22.77
CA GLY A 4 11.06 -17.53 -22.46
C GLY A 4 10.55 -18.35 -21.28
N GLU A 5 11.07 -19.56 -21.08
CA GLU A 5 10.64 -20.44 -19.96
C GLU A 5 10.81 -19.77 -18.58
N ASP A 6 11.91 -19.06 -18.35
CA ASP A 6 12.15 -18.30 -17.11
C ASP A 6 11.07 -17.24 -16.86
N SER A 7 10.65 -16.52 -17.93
CA SER A 7 9.61 -15.49 -17.80
C SER A 7 8.20 -16.05 -17.59
N VAL A 8 7.93 -17.31 -18.00
CA VAL A 8 6.68 -18.00 -17.64
C VAL A 8 6.65 -18.34 -16.16
N SER A 9 7.75 -18.86 -15.60
CA SER A 9 7.88 -19.14 -14.18
C SER A 9 7.67 -17.88 -13.33
N GLU A 10 8.37 -16.81 -13.67
CA GLU A 10 8.23 -15.50 -12.99
C GLU A 10 6.78 -14.96 -13.02
N ALA A 11 6.09 -15.09 -14.16
CA ALA A 11 4.70 -14.66 -14.29
C ALA A 11 3.76 -15.48 -13.39
N LEU A 12 3.97 -16.80 -13.31
CA LEU A 12 3.18 -17.69 -12.45
C LEU A 12 3.46 -17.45 -10.96
N GLU A 13 4.69 -17.18 -10.60
CA GLU A 13 5.09 -16.79 -9.25
C GLU A 13 4.45 -15.45 -8.84
N LEU A 14 4.45 -14.45 -9.74
CA LEU A 14 3.78 -13.18 -9.51
C LEU A 14 2.26 -13.37 -9.33
N LEU A 15 1.67 -14.27 -10.12
CA LEU A 15 0.25 -14.60 -9.99
C LEU A 15 -0.04 -15.25 -8.63
N ASP A 16 0.83 -16.16 -8.15
CA ASP A 16 0.70 -16.77 -6.82
C ASP A 16 0.84 -15.73 -5.71
N TRP A 17 1.85 -14.85 -5.79
CA TRP A 17 1.98 -13.71 -4.87
C TRP A 17 0.69 -12.90 -4.78
N LYS A 18 0.15 -12.50 -5.94
CA LYS A 18 -1.10 -11.71 -5.98
C LYS A 18 -2.26 -12.46 -5.33
N ARG A 19 -2.47 -13.75 -5.66
CA ARG A 19 -3.54 -14.56 -5.06
C ARG A 19 -3.45 -14.59 -3.54
N ARG A 20 -2.24 -14.78 -2.99
CA ARG A 20 -2.02 -14.78 -1.54
C ARG A 20 -2.31 -13.44 -0.90
N VAL A 21 -1.91 -12.34 -1.53
CA VAL A 21 -2.21 -10.99 -1.02
C VAL A 21 -3.71 -10.71 -1.08
N PHE A 22 -4.39 -11.02 -2.18
CA PHE A 22 -5.84 -10.85 -2.30
C PHE A 22 -6.61 -11.69 -1.27
N ALA A 23 -6.22 -12.94 -1.06
CA ALA A 23 -6.82 -13.82 -0.05
C ALA A 23 -6.61 -13.26 1.36
N LEU A 24 -5.39 -12.79 1.67
CA LEU A 24 -5.07 -12.16 2.94
C LEU A 24 -5.96 -10.95 3.24
N TYR A 25 -6.13 -10.03 2.28
CA TYR A 25 -6.99 -8.87 2.50
C TYR A 25 -8.49 -9.24 2.58
N ALA A 26 -8.93 -10.33 1.94
CA ALA A 26 -10.26 -10.88 2.17
C ALA A 26 -10.42 -11.38 3.61
N GLU A 27 -9.47 -12.18 4.11
CA GLU A 27 -9.45 -12.65 5.51
C GLU A 27 -9.48 -11.46 6.50
N VAL A 28 -8.72 -10.40 6.21
CA VAL A 28 -8.66 -9.20 7.07
C VAL A 28 -9.99 -8.45 7.10
N ARG A 29 -10.66 -8.30 5.94
CA ARG A 29 -11.98 -7.66 5.87
C ARG A 29 -13.07 -8.45 6.60
N ASP A 30 -12.95 -9.77 6.63
CA ASP A 30 -13.90 -10.67 7.31
C ASP A 30 -13.60 -10.80 8.83
N ALA A 31 -12.47 -10.26 9.30
CA ALA A 31 -12.10 -10.33 10.71
C ALA A 31 -13.03 -9.47 11.57
N THR A 32 -13.64 -10.06 12.59
CA THR A 32 -14.50 -9.35 13.54
C THR A 32 -13.74 -8.37 14.43
N ASP A 33 -12.47 -8.64 14.68
CA ASP A 33 -11.55 -7.78 15.43
C ASP A 33 -10.42 -7.32 14.49
N PRO A 34 -10.33 -6.01 14.17
CA PRO A 34 -9.27 -5.48 13.32
C PRO A 34 -7.85 -5.76 13.85
N ALA A 35 -7.65 -5.84 15.16
CA ALA A 35 -6.33 -6.15 15.74
C ALA A 35 -5.90 -7.60 15.43
N VAL A 36 -6.84 -8.55 15.45
CA VAL A 36 -6.60 -9.94 15.04
C VAL A 36 -6.31 -10.02 13.53
N GLY A 37 -7.08 -9.29 12.72
CA GLY A 37 -6.83 -9.16 11.29
C GLY A 37 -5.42 -8.61 10.99
N TRP A 38 -5.00 -7.60 11.73
CA TRP A 38 -3.66 -7.02 11.63
C TRP A 38 -2.55 -8.02 12.00
N GLN A 39 -2.72 -8.78 13.09
CA GLN A 39 -1.74 -9.83 13.46
C GLN A 39 -1.60 -10.87 12.36
N ARG A 40 -2.73 -11.29 11.77
CA ARG A 40 -2.75 -12.21 10.63
C ARG A 40 -2.02 -11.61 9.42
N TRP A 41 -2.29 -10.34 9.12
CA TRP A 41 -1.63 -9.61 8.03
C TRP A 41 -0.12 -9.55 8.21
N CYS A 42 0.37 -9.18 9.39
CA CYS A 42 1.80 -9.15 9.72
C CYS A 42 2.46 -10.53 9.52
N ALA A 43 1.82 -11.60 10.01
CA ALA A 43 2.36 -12.96 9.93
C ALA A 43 2.48 -13.45 8.48
N VAL A 44 1.41 -13.29 7.67
CA VAL A 44 1.41 -13.71 6.26
C VAL A 44 2.39 -12.88 5.44
N ARG A 45 2.43 -11.56 5.69
CA ARG A 45 3.36 -10.68 4.98
C ARG A 45 4.81 -11.02 5.31
N ALA A 46 5.13 -11.33 6.57
CA ALA A 46 6.47 -11.79 6.95
C ALA A 46 6.86 -13.11 6.25
N ALA A 47 5.93 -14.07 6.16
CA ALA A 47 6.16 -15.33 5.45
C ALA A 47 6.39 -15.11 3.93
N LEU A 48 5.58 -14.25 3.30
CA LEU A 48 5.75 -13.89 1.89
C LEU A 48 7.13 -13.24 1.64
N PHE A 49 7.57 -12.36 2.52
CA PHE A 49 8.88 -11.70 2.38
C PHE A 49 10.04 -12.67 2.61
N CYS A 50 9.88 -13.64 3.53
CA CYS A 50 10.91 -14.63 3.82
C CYS A 50 11.07 -15.64 2.68
N ASP A 51 9.96 -16.21 2.20
CA ASP A 51 9.98 -17.49 1.50
C ASP A 51 9.53 -17.39 0.03
N HIS A 52 8.86 -16.29 -0.39
CA HIS A 52 8.30 -16.23 -1.74
C HIS A 52 9.31 -15.72 -2.77
N PRO A 53 9.43 -16.35 -3.96
CA PRO A 53 10.36 -15.91 -5.02
C PRO A 53 10.16 -14.46 -5.46
N GLN A 54 8.91 -13.96 -5.46
CA GLN A 54 8.55 -12.59 -5.81
C GLN A 54 8.66 -11.61 -4.64
N SER A 55 9.31 -12.00 -3.54
CA SER A 55 9.62 -11.07 -2.44
C SER A 55 10.38 -9.84 -2.95
N PRO A 56 10.03 -8.63 -2.51
CA PRO A 56 10.82 -7.43 -2.83
C PRO A 56 12.30 -7.58 -2.47
N ARG A 57 12.58 -8.31 -1.39
CA ARG A 57 13.93 -8.71 -0.97
C ARG A 57 13.83 -9.99 -0.15
N SER A 58 14.38 -11.08 -0.68
CA SER A 58 14.40 -12.37 0.00
C SER A 58 15.04 -12.28 1.39
N GLY A 59 14.38 -12.87 2.38
CA GLY A 59 14.83 -12.88 3.78
C GLY A 59 14.58 -11.58 4.54
N ALA A 60 14.06 -10.52 3.91
CA ALA A 60 13.66 -9.31 4.63
C ALA A 60 12.50 -9.59 5.58
N ARG A 61 12.53 -8.96 6.73
CA ARG A 61 11.45 -9.04 7.72
C ARG A 61 10.89 -7.66 7.95
N PRO A 62 9.67 -7.37 7.45
CA PRO A 62 8.99 -6.13 7.77
C PRO A 62 8.84 -5.96 9.28
N ALA A 63 9.09 -4.76 9.78
CA ALA A 63 8.89 -4.38 11.17
C ALA A 63 7.73 -3.37 11.25
N TYR A 64 7.00 -3.37 12.34
CA TYR A 64 5.77 -2.60 12.50
C TYR A 64 5.75 -1.85 13.82
N PHE A 65 5.04 -0.72 13.85
CA PHE A 65 4.54 -0.17 15.10
C PHE A 65 3.54 -1.16 15.73
N PRO A 66 3.34 -1.14 17.06
CA PRO A 66 2.23 -1.86 17.68
C PRO A 66 0.88 -1.41 17.10
N TYR A 67 -0.09 -2.32 17.04
CA TYR A 67 -1.45 -1.96 16.63
C TYR A 67 -2.05 -0.91 17.57
N ASP A 68 -2.58 0.15 16.99
CA ASP A 68 -3.27 1.21 17.72
C ASP A 68 -4.60 1.54 17.02
N PRO A 69 -5.77 1.23 17.63
CA PRO A 69 -7.08 1.49 17.05
C PRO A 69 -7.35 2.98 16.79
N ALA A 70 -6.61 3.90 17.41
CA ALA A 70 -6.73 5.33 17.15
C ALA A 70 -6.33 5.72 15.70
N TRP A 71 -5.61 4.85 15.01
CA TRP A 71 -5.22 5.05 13.62
C TRP A 71 -6.13 4.36 12.60
N ARG A 72 -7.29 3.88 13.01
CA ARG A 72 -8.33 3.37 12.14
C ARG A 72 -9.48 4.37 11.99
N PHE A 73 -9.76 4.78 10.77
CA PHE A 73 -10.76 5.78 10.43
C PHE A 73 -11.76 5.24 9.40
N LEU A 74 -12.98 5.78 9.46
CA LEU A 74 -13.97 5.67 8.38
C LEU A 74 -13.99 7.01 7.66
N ALA A 75 -13.46 7.03 6.44
CA ALA A 75 -13.28 8.26 5.66
C ALA A 75 -14.48 8.53 4.76
N ASP A 76 -14.89 9.79 4.71
CA ASP A 76 -15.83 10.28 3.71
C ASP A 76 -15.08 10.47 2.38
N VAL A 77 -15.57 9.84 1.32
CA VAL A 77 -15.02 10.03 -0.03
C VAL A 77 -15.77 11.14 -0.72
N VAL A 78 -15.09 12.25 -0.93
CA VAL A 78 -15.67 13.44 -1.58
C VAL A 78 -15.16 13.51 -3.02
N PRO A 79 -16.05 13.51 -4.02
CA PRO A 79 -15.65 13.66 -5.41
C PRO A 79 -14.82 14.93 -5.64
N ALA A 80 -13.81 14.84 -6.48
CA ALA A 80 -13.01 15.97 -6.93
C ALA A 80 -13.01 16.01 -8.46
N GLU A 81 -12.78 17.21 -9.03
CA GLU A 81 -12.61 17.31 -10.48
C GLU A 81 -11.46 16.38 -10.91
N PRO A 82 -11.68 15.51 -11.92
CA PRO A 82 -10.65 14.60 -12.38
C PRO A 82 -9.42 15.36 -12.87
N GLU A 83 -8.26 14.96 -12.39
CA GLU A 83 -6.99 15.58 -12.78
C GLU A 83 -5.95 14.49 -13.08
N ASN A 84 -5.50 14.45 -14.33
CA ASN A 84 -4.43 13.54 -14.73
C ASN A 84 -3.12 13.93 -14.06
N ARG A 85 -2.53 12.99 -13.33
CA ARG A 85 -1.26 13.15 -12.63
C ARG A 85 -0.25 12.12 -13.11
N LYS A 86 0.94 12.57 -13.40
CA LYS A 86 2.11 11.70 -13.55
C LYS A 86 2.81 11.62 -12.21
N ILE A 87 2.59 10.55 -11.48
CA ILE A 87 3.25 10.35 -10.18
C ILE A 87 4.65 9.83 -10.47
N GLY A 88 5.65 10.65 -10.14
CA GLY A 88 7.04 10.27 -10.18
C GLY A 88 7.31 9.11 -9.23
N GLY A 89 8.31 8.31 -9.54
CA GLY A 89 8.67 7.13 -8.78
C GLY A 89 10.17 6.94 -8.67
N SER A 90 10.58 5.81 -8.12
CA SER A 90 11.97 5.37 -8.12
C SER A 90 12.44 4.83 -9.48
N GLY A 91 11.53 4.68 -10.45
CA GLY A 91 11.84 4.25 -11.81
C GLY A 91 11.98 5.41 -12.80
N PRO A 92 12.44 5.11 -14.03
CA PRO A 92 12.70 6.12 -15.06
C PRO A 92 11.42 6.76 -15.61
N GLU A 93 10.31 6.04 -15.61
CA GLU A 93 9.05 6.50 -16.19
C GLU A 93 8.01 6.76 -15.08
N PRO A 94 7.33 7.91 -15.09
CA PRO A 94 6.25 8.18 -14.17
C PRO A 94 5.03 7.34 -14.53
N VAL A 95 4.27 6.92 -13.50
CA VAL A 95 3.01 6.20 -13.68
C VAL A 95 1.86 7.19 -13.80
N ALA A 96 0.98 6.97 -14.79
CA ALA A 96 -0.20 7.80 -15.00
C ALA A 96 -1.32 7.40 -14.05
N PHE A 97 -1.86 8.39 -13.34
CA PHE A 97 -3.01 8.27 -12.44
C PHE A 97 -3.96 9.44 -12.68
N THR A 98 -5.24 9.24 -12.39
CA THR A 98 -6.21 10.32 -12.28
C THR A 98 -6.58 10.50 -10.82
N ARG A 99 -6.34 11.70 -10.26
CA ARG A 99 -6.99 12.10 -9.01
C ARG A 99 -8.49 12.24 -9.30
N PHE A 100 -9.36 11.59 -8.53
CA PHE A 100 -10.81 11.62 -8.76
C PHE A 100 -11.63 11.97 -7.52
N ALA A 101 -11.02 11.89 -6.33
CA ALA A 101 -11.68 12.14 -5.07
C ALA A 101 -10.67 12.53 -3.97
N THR A 102 -11.21 12.92 -2.84
CA THR A 102 -10.48 13.17 -1.58
C THR A 102 -11.10 12.33 -0.47
N ALA A 103 -10.30 11.61 0.28
CA ALA A 103 -10.70 10.94 1.51
C ALA A 103 -10.53 11.89 2.70
N ARG A 104 -11.61 12.16 3.44
CA ARG A 104 -11.63 13.01 4.63
C ARG A 104 -11.80 12.18 5.89
N PHE A 105 -10.89 12.34 6.84
CA PHE A 105 -10.86 11.56 8.09
C PHE A 105 -10.16 12.32 9.21
N GLY A 106 -10.68 12.29 10.41
CA GLY A 106 -10.02 12.84 11.60
C GLY A 106 -9.52 14.30 11.48
N GLY A 107 -10.17 15.12 10.66
CA GLY A 107 -9.73 16.50 10.38
C GLY A 107 -8.61 16.61 9.33
N HIS A 108 -8.27 15.51 8.66
CA HIS A 108 -7.25 15.41 7.61
C HIS A 108 -7.86 15.00 6.28
N GLU A 109 -7.09 15.22 5.22
CA GLU A 109 -7.47 14.87 3.84
C GLU A 109 -6.31 14.20 3.11
N LEU A 110 -6.64 13.22 2.25
CA LEU A 110 -5.71 12.61 1.29
C LEU A 110 -6.39 12.48 -0.07
N GLU A 111 -5.68 12.82 -1.13
CA GLU A 111 -6.16 12.62 -2.51
C GLU A 111 -6.18 11.13 -2.86
N LEU A 112 -7.27 10.69 -3.49
CA LEU A 112 -7.45 9.35 -4.02
C LEU A 112 -7.13 9.34 -5.52
N PHE A 113 -6.36 8.35 -5.95
CA PHE A 113 -5.93 8.20 -7.33
C PHE A 113 -6.48 6.93 -7.96
N TRP A 114 -6.81 7.04 -9.24
CA TRP A 114 -7.16 5.89 -10.07
C TRP A 114 -6.04 5.61 -11.06
N LEU A 115 -5.55 4.37 -11.09
CA LEU A 115 -4.53 3.93 -12.04
C LEU A 115 -5.12 3.83 -13.44
N GLU A 116 -4.58 4.59 -14.39
CA GLU A 116 -5.01 4.64 -15.80
C GLU A 116 -4.43 3.48 -16.63
N ALA A 117 -4.67 2.24 -16.20
CA ALA A 117 -4.21 1.05 -16.91
C ALA A 117 -5.35 0.05 -17.10
N TYR A 118 -5.13 -0.97 -17.94
CA TYR A 118 -6.11 -2.04 -18.10
C TYR A 118 -6.46 -2.68 -16.78
N GLY A 119 -7.74 -2.65 -16.43
CA GLY A 119 -8.27 -3.10 -15.14
C GLY A 119 -8.38 -2.00 -14.09
N GLY A 120 -7.59 -0.93 -14.19
CA GLY A 120 -7.64 0.20 -13.25
C GLY A 120 -7.33 -0.19 -11.80
N GLY A 121 -7.48 0.75 -10.89
CA GLY A 121 -7.37 0.47 -9.47
C GLY A 121 -7.24 1.72 -8.61
N LEU A 122 -7.80 1.65 -7.40
CA LEU A 122 -7.66 2.69 -6.40
C LEU A 122 -6.25 2.64 -5.80
N PHE A 123 -5.62 3.80 -5.71
CA PHE A 123 -4.29 3.95 -5.12
C PHE A 123 -4.28 5.11 -4.12
N LEU A 124 -3.75 4.85 -2.93
CA LEU A 124 -3.61 5.83 -1.86
C LEU A 124 -2.21 5.74 -1.23
N PRO A 125 -1.22 6.43 -1.82
CA PRO A 125 0.07 6.62 -1.19
C PRO A 125 -0.01 7.82 -0.24
N PHE A 126 0.80 7.80 0.84
CA PHE A 126 0.92 8.94 1.74
C PHE A 126 2.31 9.03 2.35
N ARG A 127 2.63 10.20 2.86
CA ARG A 127 3.81 10.46 3.69
C ARG A 127 3.38 11.26 4.91
N ASP A 128 4.00 11.01 6.06
CA ASP A 128 3.65 11.66 7.32
C ASP A 128 4.90 12.16 8.05
N ALA A 129 4.72 12.78 9.22
CA ALA A 129 5.82 13.38 9.97
C ALA A 129 6.80 12.37 10.61
N THR A 130 6.50 11.07 10.61
CA THR A 130 7.46 10.02 11.03
C THR A 130 8.57 9.80 10.01
N SER A 131 8.38 10.24 8.76
CA SER A 131 9.32 10.08 7.65
C SER A 131 10.35 11.23 7.63
N PRO A 132 11.66 10.97 7.46
CA PRO A 132 12.30 9.67 7.24
C PRO A 132 12.86 9.00 8.51
N ALA A 133 12.56 9.54 9.70
CA ALA A 133 13.24 9.11 10.93
C ALA A 133 12.80 7.71 11.42
N GLU A 134 11.49 7.44 11.37
CA GLU A 134 10.88 6.20 11.85
C GLU A 134 10.35 5.35 10.69
N THR A 135 9.81 5.99 9.63
CA THR A 135 9.23 5.33 8.46
C THR A 135 9.97 5.70 7.18
N TYR A 136 9.72 4.95 6.12
CA TYR A 136 10.43 5.12 4.84
C TYR A 136 10.32 6.54 4.27
N GLY A 137 11.46 7.09 3.88
CA GLY A 137 11.59 8.50 3.46
C GLY A 137 10.71 8.93 2.29
N ALA A 138 10.37 8.03 1.40
CA ALA A 138 9.52 8.31 0.24
C ALA A 138 8.02 8.09 0.50
N GLY A 139 7.63 7.66 1.70
CA GLY A 139 6.25 7.39 2.10
C GLY A 139 5.86 5.92 2.03
N ARG A 140 4.59 5.66 2.32
CA ARG A 140 3.99 4.32 2.42
C ARG A 140 2.70 4.27 1.61
N TYR A 141 2.19 3.06 1.38
CA TYR A 141 0.90 2.83 0.72
C TYR A 141 -0.13 2.38 1.75
N LEU A 142 -1.34 2.90 1.65
CA LEU A 142 -2.47 2.47 2.45
C LEU A 142 -3.44 1.63 1.63
N ILE A 143 -3.68 2.02 0.37
CA ILE A 143 -4.53 1.28 -0.57
C ILE A 143 -3.77 1.13 -1.90
N ASP A 144 -3.79 -0.07 -2.44
CA ASP A 144 -3.33 -0.41 -3.78
C ASP A 144 -4.12 -1.63 -4.27
N THR A 145 -5.32 -1.37 -4.80
CA THR A 145 -6.24 -2.45 -5.18
C THR A 145 -5.73 -3.31 -6.32
N VAL A 146 -4.80 -2.79 -7.15
CA VAL A 146 -4.13 -3.59 -8.20
C VAL A 146 -3.27 -4.70 -7.61
N LYS A 147 -2.76 -4.47 -6.39
CA LYS A 147 -1.99 -5.46 -5.63
C LYS A 147 -2.79 -6.14 -4.51
N GLY A 148 -4.10 -5.84 -4.41
CA GLY A 148 -5.01 -6.45 -3.46
C GLY A 148 -5.06 -5.78 -2.08
N SER A 149 -4.34 -4.67 -1.89
CA SER A 149 -4.35 -3.90 -0.65
C SER A 149 -5.61 -3.04 -0.56
N ASP A 150 -6.64 -3.56 0.12
CA ASP A 150 -7.95 -2.93 0.26
C ASP A 150 -8.68 -3.45 1.52
N LEU A 151 -9.06 -2.56 2.40
CA LEU A 151 -9.79 -2.87 3.64
C LEU A 151 -11.32 -2.69 3.49
N GLY A 152 -11.79 -2.32 2.28
CA GLY A 152 -13.20 -2.19 1.96
C GLY A 152 -13.86 -0.94 2.55
N GLU A 153 -15.17 -1.07 2.78
CA GLU A 153 -16.04 0.01 3.24
C GLU A 153 -16.89 -0.45 4.42
N GLU A 154 -17.23 0.49 5.30
CA GLU A 154 -18.18 0.30 6.39
C GLU A 154 -19.19 1.46 6.40
N GLY A 155 -20.47 1.15 6.35
CA GLY A 155 -21.52 2.17 6.37
C GLY A 155 -21.42 3.20 5.23
N GLY A 156 -20.91 2.81 4.07
CA GLY A 156 -20.69 3.68 2.91
C GLY A 156 -19.47 4.60 3.03
N LYS A 157 -18.59 4.36 4.00
CA LYS A 157 -17.33 5.07 4.20
C LYS A 157 -16.15 4.16 3.94
N LEU A 158 -15.11 4.70 3.30
CA LEU A 158 -13.87 3.97 3.03
C LEU A 158 -13.10 3.70 4.32
N VAL A 159 -12.68 2.45 4.54
CA VAL A 159 -11.87 2.09 5.71
C VAL A 159 -10.42 2.50 5.45
N LEU A 160 -9.91 3.44 6.26
CA LEU A 160 -8.52 3.85 6.30
C LEU A 160 -7.91 3.40 7.64
N ASP A 161 -7.27 2.23 7.67
CA ASP A 161 -6.57 1.75 8.84
C ASP A 161 -5.06 1.82 8.60
N PHE A 162 -4.42 2.84 9.17
CA PHE A 162 -2.99 3.09 8.99
C PHE A 162 -2.09 2.01 9.63
N ASN A 163 -2.65 1.13 10.48
CA ASN A 163 -1.93 -0.03 10.98
C ASN A 163 -1.54 -1.01 9.85
N PHE A 164 -2.25 -0.96 8.72
CA PHE A 164 -1.95 -1.73 7.51
C PHE A 164 -1.11 -0.95 6.49
N ALA A 165 -0.62 0.24 6.84
CA ALA A 165 0.25 0.99 5.94
C ALA A 165 1.58 0.24 5.74
N TYR A 166 2.01 0.12 4.47
CA TYR A 166 3.18 -0.67 4.12
C TYR A 166 4.13 0.06 3.17
N ASN A 167 5.39 -0.35 3.20
CA ASN A 167 6.41 0.23 2.36
C ASN A 167 6.29 -0.24 0.90
N PRO A 168 6.52 0.65 -0.08
CA PRO A 168 6.72 0.25 -1.46
C PRO A 168 7.94 -0.67 -1.61
N SER A 169 7.95 -1.53 -2.62
CA SER A 169 9.04 -2.48 -2.86
C SER A 169 10.42 -1.83 -2.97
N CYS A 170 10.49 -0.59 -3.48
CA CYS A 170 11.74 0.17 -3.58
C CYS A 170 12.35 0.58 -2.22
N ALA A 171 11.60 0.46 -1.13
CA ALA A 171 12.14 0.63 0.21
C ALA A 171 13.06 -0.54 0.62
N TYR A 172 12.89 -1.70 0.00
CA TYR A 172 13.64 -2.92 0.27
C TYR A 172 14.77 -3.17 -0.74
N ASP A 173 14.55 -2.80 -2.01
CA ASP A 173 15.54 -2.97 -3.07
C ASP A 173 15.30 -1.91 -4.16
N SER A 174 16.34 -1.14 -4.48
CA SER A 174 16.29 -0.03 -5.44
C SER A 174 16.03 -0.45 -6.89
N LYS A 175 16.08 -1.75 -7.20
CA LYS A 175 15.70 -2.26 -8.54
C LYS A 175 14.21 -2.05 -8.85
N TRP A 176 13.37 -1.89 -7.83
CA TRP A 176 11.93 -1.72 -7.99
C TRP A 176 11.56 -0.28 -8.33
N ALA A 177 10.79 -0.12 -9.40
CA ALA A 177 10.17 1.16 -9.76
C ALA A 177 8.79 1.28 -9.09
N CYS A 178 8.64 2.24 -8.17
CA CYS A 178 7.42 2.42 -7.38
C CYS A 178 6.95 3.88 -7.47
N PRO A 179 5.66 4.15 -7.69
CA PRO A 179 5.12 5.50 -7.57
C PRO A 179 5.22 5.98 -6.11
N LEU A 180 5.60 7.23 -5.92
CA LEU A 180 5.82 7.81 -4.59
C LEU A 180 4.68 8.74 -4.19
N ALA A 181 4.52 8.99 -2.87
CA ALA A 181 3.48 9.87 -2.37
C ALA A 181 3.66 11.31 -2.90
N PRO A 182 2.64 11.88 -3.58
CA PRO A 182 2.71 13.25 -4.08
C PRO A 182 2.67 14.26 -2.93
N PRO A 183 3.08 15.52 -3.16
CA PRO A 183 3.08 16.56 -2.12
C PRO A 183 1.72 16.76 -1.44
N ALA A 184 0.61 16.61 -2.17
CA ALA A 184 -0.74 16.72 -1.62
C ALA A 184 -1.07 15.64 -0.57
N ASN A 185 -0.42 14.46 -0.64
CA ASN A 185 -0.61 13.37 0.31
C ASN A 185 0.46 13.36 1.41
N ARG A 186 0.90 14.55 1.84
CA ARG A 186 1.80 14.71 2.98
C ARG A 186 1.03 15.21 4.19
N LEU A 187 0.96 14.37 5.21
CA LEU A 187 0.36 14.72 6.50
C LEU A 187 1.43 15.33 7.43
N SER A 188 1.09 16.40 8.13
CA SER A 188 1.99 17.06 9.08
C SER A 188 2.02 16.39 10.46
N ILE A 189 1.18 15.39 10.69
CA ILE A 189 1.09 14.62 11.93
C ILE A 189 1.94 13.34 11.86
N PRO A 190 2.50 12.85 12.98
CA PRO A 190 3.23 11.59 13.02
C PRO A 190 2.25 10.40 13.14
N ILE A 191 2.13 9.57 12.11
CA ILE A 191 1.32 8.35 12.12
C ILE A 191 2.20 7.18 12.53
N ARG A 192 2.26 6.91 13.83
CA ARG A 192 3.02 5.77 14.39
C ARG A 192 2.21 4.48 14.33
N ALA A 193 1.85 4.08 13.11
CA ALA A 193 1.14 2.87 12.76
C ALA A 193 1.68 2.29 11.45
N GLY A 194 1.54 0.99 11.20
CA GLY A 194 2.01 0.29 10.01
C GLY A 194 3.51 0.01 10.00
N GLU A 195 4.09 -0.16 8.82
CA GLU A 195 5.50 -0.54 8.65
C GLU A 195 6.48 0.58 9.01
N LEU A 196 7.53 0.19 9.70
CA LEU A 196 8.75 0.98 9.95
C LEU A 196 9.66 0.99 8.70
N THR A 197 10.68 1.87 8.71
CA THR A 197 11.75 1.80 7.72
C THR A 197 12.41 0.42 7.74
N PRO A 198 12.53 -0.28 6.60
CA PRO A 198 13.19 -1.59 6.60
C PRO A 198 14.67 -1.46 6.96
N VAL A 199 15.14 -2.42 7.75
CA VAL A 199 16.59 -2.62 7.96
C VAL A 199 17.07 -3.49 6.80
N VAL A 200 17.81 -2.90 5.89
CA VAL A 200 18.32 -3.52 4.64
C VAL A 200 19.83 -3.65 4.66
#